data_84039039b252ac69891962250b4d33db
#
_entry.id   84039039b252ac69891962250b4d33db
#
_cell.length_a   1.000
_cell.length_b   1.000
_cell.length_c   1.000
_cell.angle_alpha   90.00
_cell.angle_beta   90.00
_cell.angle_gamma   90.00
#
_symmetry.space_group_name_H-M   'P 1'
#
loop_
_entity.id
_entity.type
_entity.pdbx_description
1 polymer ?
#
loop_
_entity_poly.entity_id
_entity_poly.type
_entity_poly.pdbx_seq_one_letter_code
_entity_poly.pdbx_strand_id
1 'polypeptide(L)'
;AADGITPEEEASPALLYQRDWVALGDQLSHVKAARFVREHVAPERIALKSSAVLGIAEAVAQGLGIGPLPCFIADQRSDLMRLLPPHPDFATGLWVLTHPDIRHVPRVRAFMDFCSNELTRQRTLFEG
;
A
#
# COMPACT_ATOMS: atom_id res chain seq x y z
N ALA A 1 -16.81 3.15 -0.92
CA ALA A 1 -17.06 4.03 -2.03
C ALA A 1 -16.76 3.38 -3.39
N ALA A 2 -17.29 2.16 -3.59
CA ALA A 2 -17.22 1.47 -4.88
C ALA A 2 -18.19 2.07 -5.92
N ASP A 3 -19.00 3.05 -5.53
CA ASP A 3 -20.13 3.57 -6.30
C ASP A 3 -19.68 4.60 -7.34
N GLY A 4 -18.75 4.26 -8.19
CA GLY A 4 -18.37 5.26 -9.18
C GLY A 4 -17.31 4.85 -10.19
N ILE A 5 -16.84 3.61 -10.15
CA ILE A 5 -15.93 3.10 -11.19
C ILE A 5 -16.78 2.49 -12.31
N THR A 6 -16.56 2.95 -13.53
CA THR A 6 -17.25 2.41 -14.70
C THR A 6 -16.54 1.17 -15.23
N PRO A 7 -17.24 0.26 -15.94
CA PRO A 7 -16.59 -0.90 -16.58
C PRO A 7 -15.47 -0.52 -17.57
N GLU A 8 -15.56 0.67 -18.15
CA GLU A 8 -14.51 1.20 -19.04
C GLU A 8 -13.24 1.57 -18.27
N GLU A 9 -13.38 2.12 -17.08
CA GLU A 9 -12.28 2.47 -16.19
C GLU A 9 -11.60 1.23 -15.61
N GLU A 10 -12.36 0.18 -15.30
CA GLU A 10 -11.80 -1.13 -14.91
C GLU A 10 -10.97 -1.75 -16.05
N ALA A 11 -11.39 -1.54 -17.30
CA ALA A 11 -10.70 -2.05 -18.47
C ALA A 11 -9.48 -1.22 -18.89
N SER A 12 -9.37 0.03 -18.44
CA SER A 12 -8.31 0.96 -18.86
C SER A 12 -7.69 1.72 -17.68
N PRO A 13 -6.53 1.29 -17.19
CA PRO A 13 -5.80 1.99 -16.12
C PRO A 13 -5.56 3.49 -16.40
N ALA A 14 -5.43 3.87 -17.67
CA ALA A 14 -5.22 5.26 -18.07
C ALA A 14 -6.38 6.19 -17.69
N LEU A 15 -7.60 5.66 -17.65
CA LEU A 15 -8.78 6.44 -17.23
C LEU A 15 -8.78 6.67 -15.71
N LEU A 16 -8.26 5.74 -14.93
CA LEU A 16 -8.12 5.89 -13.48
C LEU A 16 -7.19 7.04 -13.11
N TYR A 17 -6.17 7.33 -13.93
CA TYR A 17 -5.23 8.44 -13.67
C TYR A 17 -5.85 9.83 -13.86
N GLN A 18 -7.03 9.91 -14.50
CA GLN A 18 -7.77 11.15 -14.67
C GLN A 18 -8.71 11.46 -13.49
N ARG A 19 -8.88 10.52 -12.56
CA ARG A 19 -9.64 10.72 -11.32
C ARG A 19 -8.81 11.42 -10.26
N ASP A 20 -9.44 11.79 -9.17
CA ASP A 20 -8.76 12.35 -8.02
C ASP A 20 -8.01 11.24 -7.25
N TRP A 21 -6.84 11.57 -6.76
CA TRP A 21 -5.95 10.64 -6.07
C TRP A 21 -5.57 11.13 -4.68
N VAL A 22 -5.39 10.19 -3.78
CA VAL A 22 -4.74 10.38 -2.49
C VAL A 22 -3.32 9.85 -2.61
N ALA A 23 -2.33 10.72 -2.46
CA ALA A 23 -0.93 10.40 -2.68
C ALA A 23 -0.14 10.28 -1.37
N LEU A 24 1.00 9.62 -1.46
CA LEU A 24 2.01 9.63 -0.39
C LEU A 24 2.62 11.03 -0.25
N GLY A 25 2.81 11.45 0.99
CA GLY A 25 3.43 12.74 1.31
C GLY A 25 4.89 12.84 0.86
N ASP A 26 5.39 14.05 0.75
CA ASP A 26 6.71 14.34 0.20
C ASP A 26 7.86 13.66 0.97
N GLN A 27 7.68 13.40 2.26
CA GLN A 27 8.62 12.62 3.09
C GLN A 27 8.81 11.17 2.60
N LEU A 28 7.81 10.63 1.91
CA LEU A 28 7.82 9.29 1.32
C LEU A 28 8.04 9.31 -0.20
N SER A 29 8.55 10.41 -0.74
CA SER A 29 8.75 10.58 -2.19
C SER A 29 9.70 9.55 -2.83
N HIS A 30 10.56 8.92 -2.03
CA HIS A 30 11.48 7.87 -2.45
C HIS A 30 10.81 6.49 -2.62
N VAL A 31 9.61 6.30 -2.07
CA VAL A 31 8.88 5.03 -2.17
C VAL A 31 8.39 4.83 -3.61
N LYS A 32 8.49 3.60 -4.11
CA LYS A 32 8.12 3.25 -5.50
C LYS A 32 6.68 3.64 -5.84
N ALA A 33 5.74 3.42 -4.93
CA ALA A 33 4.34 3.81 -5.09
C ALA A 33 4.15 5.34 -5.22
N ALA A 34 4.92 6.14 -4.47
CA ALA A 34 4.89 7.60 -4.59
C ALA A 34 5.42 8.08 -5.93
N ARG A 35 6.48 7.43 -6.42
CA ARG A 35 7.04 7.69 -7.75
C ARG A 35 6.03 7.38 -8.85
N PHE A 36 5.40 6.23 -8.77
CA PHE A 36 4.37 5.82 -9.73
C PHE A 36 3.23 6.84 -9.82
N VAL A 37 2.67 7.26 -8.68
CA VAL A 37 1.61 8.28 -8.68
C VAL A 37 2.09 9.57 -9.32
N ARG A 38 3.30 10.04 -9.01
CA ARG A 38 3.87 11.26 -9.57
C ARG A 38 4.11 11.18 -11.09
N GLU A 39 4.40 9.99 -11.60
CA GLU A 39 4.65 9.77 -13.03
C GLU A 39 3.37 9.65 -13.86
N HIS A 40 2.26 9.20 -13.27
CA HIS A 40 1.04 8.89 -13.99
C HIS A 40 -0.13 9.84 -13.68
N VAL A 41 -0.12 10.50 -12.53
CA VAL A 41 -1.22 11.35 -12.07
C VAL A 41 -0.81 12.81 -12.09
N ALA A 42 -1.59 13.65 -12.77
CA ALA A 42 -1.34 15.08 -12.82
C ALA A 42 -1.43 15.71 -11.41
N PRO A 43 -0.56 16.66 -11.06
CA PRO A 43 -0.54 17.27 -9.72
C PRO A 43 -1.89 17.86 -9.28
N GLU A 44 -2.66 18.41 -10.19
CA GLU A 44 -3.99 18.98 -9.96
C GLU A 44 -5.06 17.92 -9.62
N ARG A 45 -4.77 16.65 -9.86
CA ARG A 45 -5.60 15.51 -9.49
C ARG A 45 -5.26 14.91 -8.12
N ILE A 46 -4.28 15.45 -7.43
CA ILE A 46 -3.93 15.02 -6.08
C ILE A 46 -4.82 15.77 -5.09
N ALA A 47 -5.89 15.13 -4.64
CA ALA A 47 -6.84 15.69 -3.68
C ALA A 47 -6.25 15.80 -2.26
N LEU A 48 -5.39 14.86 -1.88
CA LEU A 48 -4.76 14.81 -0.55
C LEU A 48 -3.39 14.13 -0.63
N LYS A 49 -2.46 14.60 0.20
CA LYS A 49 -1.21 13.90 0.49
C LYS A 49 -1.15 13.51 1.97
N SER A 50 -0.75 12.29 2.26
CA SER A 50 -0.56 11.80 3.63
C SER A 50 0.73 11.01 3.76
N SER A 51 1.50 11.25 4.81
CA SER A 51 2.68 10.47 5.16
C SER A 51 2.35 9.23 6.00
N ALA A 52 1.09 9.07 6.38
CA ALA A 52 0.58 7.91 7.11
C ALA A 52 -0.24 7.01 6.18
N VAL A 53 0.19 5.75 6.01
CA VAL A 53 -0.50 4.79 5.13
C VAL A 53 -1.95 4.56 5.57
N LEU A 54 -2.21 4.48 6.88
CA LEU A 54 -3.57 4.37 7.40
C LEU A 54 -4.40 5.63 7.10
N GLY A 55 -3.78 6.80 7.08
CA GLY A 55 -4.44 8.05 6.66
C GLY A 55 -4.86 8.03 5.20
N ILE A 56 -4.06 7.41 4.32
CA ILE A 56 -4.44 7.19 2.91
C ILE A 56 -5.64 6.24 2.86
N ALA A 57 -5.62 5.13 3.60
CA ALA A 57 -6.71 4.17 3.62
C ALA A 57 -8.03 4.82 4.06
N GLU A 58 -8.00 5.65 5.10
CA GLU A 58 -9.19 6.39 5.57
C GLU A 58 -9.68 7.39 4.52
N ALA A 59 -8.79 8.17 3.92
CA ALA A 59 -9.16 9.14 2.89
C ALA A 59 -9.81 8.48 1.67
N VAL A 60 -9.26 7.34 1.21
CA VAL A 60 -9.83 6.55 0.11
C VAL A 60 -11.19 5.98 0.51
N ALA A 61 -11.35 5.44 1.72
CA ALA A 61 -12.61 4.92 2.23
C ALA A 61 -13.71 5.99 2.30
N GLN A 62 -13.34 7.23 2.60
CA GLN A 62 -14.26 8.37 2.59
C GLN A 62 -14.54 8.92 1.18
N GLY A 63 -13.99 8.31 0.14
CA GLY A 63 -14.26 8.68 -1.25
C GLY A 63 -13.49 9.91 -1.75
N LEU A 64 -12.38 10.29 -1.11
CA LEU A 64 -11.57 11.40 -1.56
C LEU A 64 -10.83 11.11 -2.88
N GLY A 65 -10.68 9.85 -3.24
CA GLY A 65 -10.02 9.47 -4.48
C GLY A 65 -9.45 8.05 -4.45
N ILE A 66 -8.62 7.74 -5.42
CA ILE A 66 -7.87 6.49 -5.55
C ILE A 66 -6.53 6.66 -4.84
N GLY A 67 -6.01 5.61 -4.20
CA GLY A 67 -4.72 5.68 -3.54
C GLY A 67 -3.96 4.36 -3.54
N PRO A 68 -2.61 4.40 -3.52
CA PRO A 68 -1.80 3.21 -3.39
C PRO A 68 -1.79 2.73 -1.93
N LEU A 69 -2.13 1.48 -1.72
CA LEU A 69 -2.17 0.87 -0.39
C LEU A 69 -1.48 -0.50 -0.40
N PRO A 70 -0.81 -0.87 0.69
CA PRO A 70 -0.33 -2.24 0.86
C PRO A 70 -1.50 -3.23 0.89
N CYS A 71 -1.33 -4.38 0.22
CA CYS A 71 -2.35 -5.41 0.14
C CYS A 71 -2.84 -5.86 1.53
N PHE A 72 -1.93 -6.08 2.47
CA PHE A 72 -2.27 -6.51 3.83
C PHE A 72 -3.08 -5.49 4.64
N ILE A 73 -3.18 -4.24 4.20
CA ILE A 73 -4.06 -3.23 4.79
C ILE A 73 -5.38 -3.16 4.03
N ALA A 74 -5.32 -3.06 2.71
CA ALA A 74 -6.49 -2.82 1.89
C ALA A 74 -7.42 -4.04 1.77
N ASP A 75 -6.86 -5.25 1.62
CA ASP A 75 -7.64 -6.47 1.40
C ASP A 75 -8.42 -6.94 2.63
N GLN A 76 -8.11 -6.42 3.81
CA GLN A 76 -8.86 -6.69 5.03
C GLN A 76 -10.05 -5.74 5.24
N ARG A 77 -10.23 -4.76 4.37
CA ARG A 77 -11.25 -3.72 4.50
C ARG A 77 -12.36 -3.91 3.48
N SER A 78 -13.58 -4.11 3.96
CA SER A 78 -14.78 -4.25 3.11
C SER A 78 -15.26 -2.93 2.50
N ASP A 79 -14.77 -1.80 2.99
CA ASP A 79 -15.09 -0.45 2.50
C ASP A 79 -14.11 0.03 1.42
N LEU A 80 -13.15 -0.81 1.04
CA LEU A 80 -12.20 -0.55 -0.04
C LEU A 80 -12.36 -1.58 -1.17
N MET A 81 -12.12 -1.15 -2.40
CA MET A 81 -12.13 -2.00 -3.58
C MET A 81 -10.77 -1.93 -4.28
N ARG A 82 -10.25 -3.08 -4.65
CA ARG A 82 -9.04 -3.16 -5.48
C ARG A 82 -9.39 -2.83 -6.93
N LEU A 83 -8.74 -1.84 -7.51
CA LEU A 83 -8.96 -1.41 -8.89
C LEU A 83 -7.97 -2.03 -9.87
N LEU A 84 -6.76 -2.34 -9.41
CA LEU A 84 -5.69 -2.92 -10.22
C LEU A 84 -5.05 -4.09 -9.46
N PRO A 85 -4.51 -5.08 -10.17
CA PRO A 85 -3.70 -6.12 -9.54
C PRO A 85 -2.48 -5.52 -8.84
N PRO A 86 -1.87 -6.23 -7.87
CA PRO A 86 -0.63 -5.78 -7.25
C PRO A 86 0.43 -5.46 -8.32
N HIS A 87 0.99 -4.26 -8.25
CA HIS A 87 1.99 -3.84 -9.24
C HIS A 87 3.35 -4.46 -8.89
N PRO A 88 3.97 -5.23 -9.78
CA PRO A 88 5.20 -5.96 -9.46
C PRO A 88 6.35 -5.05 -9.04
N ASP A 89 6.42 -3.83 -9.61
CA ASP A 89 7.45 -2.85 -9.25
C ASP A 89 7.31 -2.30 -7.82
N PHE A 90 6.15 -2.47 -7.18
CA PHE A 90 5.93 -2.05 -5.80
C PHE A 90 6.37 -3.10 -4.79
N ALA A 91 6.63 -4.33 -5.24
CA ALA A 91 7.12 -5.38 -4.36
C ALA A 91 8.41 -4.94 -3.65
N THR A 92 8.41 -5.13 -2.34
CA THR A 92 9.55 -4.83 -1.48
C THR A 92 9.71 -5.92 -0.42
N GLY A 93 10.92 -6.07 0.10
CA GLY A 93 11.17 -7.02 1.18
C GLY A 93 10.60 -6.53 2.50
N LEU A 94 9.99 -7.44 3.25
CA LEU A 94 9.65 -7.24 4.65
C LEU A 94 10.77 -7.86 5.50
N TRP A 95 11.41 -7.06 6.35
CA TRP A 95 12.59 -7.45 7.11
C TRP A 95 12.32 -7.41 8.60
N VAL A 96 12.68 -8.47 9.29
CA VAL A 96 12.73 -8.51 10.77
C VAL A 96 14.18 -8.30 11.19
N LEU A 97 14.45 -7.23 11.90
CA LEU A 97 15.81 -6.81 12.26
C LEU A 97 16.02 -6.86 13.77
N THR A 98 17.23 -7.19 14.16
CA THR A 98 17.70 -7.10 15.54
C THR A 98 19.16 -6.65 15.58
N HIS A 99 19.59 -6.12 16.73
CA HIS A 99 20.98 -5.73 16.89
C HIS A 99 21.89 -6.97 16.91
N PRO A 100 23.07 -6.95 16.25
CA PRO A 100 23.97 -8.09 16.18
C PRO A 100 24.37 -8.67 17.54
N ASP A 101 24.54 -7.81 18.55
CA ASP A 101 24.98 -8.21 19.89
C ASP A 101 23.95 -9.02 20.67
N ILE A 102 22.66 -8.86 20.35
CA ILE A 102 21.57 -9.53 21.06
C ILE A 102 20.88 -10.62 20.26
N ARG A 103 21.22 -10.81 18.99
CA ARG A 103 20.57 -11.80 18.11
C ARG A 103 20.66 -13.24 18.63
N HIS A 104 21.67 -13.55 19.45
CA HIS A 104 21.91 -14.88 20.03
C HIS A 104 21.25 -15.06 21.40
N VAL A 105 20.72 -14.01 22.00
CA VAL A 105 19.98 -14.09 23.27
C VAL A 105 18.73 -14.95 23.06
N PRO A 106 18.50 -16.02 23.86
CA PRO A 106 17.44 -16.99 23.60
C PRO A 106 16.04 -16.38 23.44
N ARG A 107 15.67 -15.42 24.27
CA ARG A 107 14.36 -14.73 24.17
C ARG A 107 14.21 -13.90 22.89
N VAL A 108 15.28 -13.24 22.44
CA VAL A 108 15.29 -12.47 21.19
C VAL A 108 15.18 -13.40 19.99
N ARG A 109 15.94 -14.50 20.03
CA ARG A 109 15.90 -15.52 18.98
C ARG A 109 14.53 -16.16 18.87
N ALA A 110 13.91 -16.53 19.98
CA ALA A 110 12.56 -17.10 20.00
C ALA A 110 11.53 -16.10 19.41
N PHE A 111 11.63 -14.82 19.74
CA PHE A 111 10.76 -13.78 19.16
C PHE A 111 10.98 -13.62 17.66
N MET A 112 12.24 -13.58 17.21
CA MET A 112 12.58 -13.47 15.79
C MET A 112 12.05 -14.66 14.99
N ASP A 113 12.23 -15.88 15.51
CA ASP A 113 11.73 -17.10 14.89
C ASP A 113 10.20 -17.11 14.82
N PHE A 114 9.53 -16.69 15.90
CA PHE A 114 8.07 -16.54 15.91
C PHE A 114 7.58 -15.55 14.84
N CYS A 115 8.17 -14.35 14.77
CA CYS A 115 7.81 -13.34 13.77
C CYS A 115 8.05 -13.86 12.35
N SER A 116 9.19 -14.49 12.09
CA SER A 116 9.53 -15.03 10.78
C SER A 116 8.53 -16.11 10.34
N ASN A 117 8.21 -17.04 11.23
CA ASN A 117 7.26 -18.11 10.95
C ASN A 117 5.84 -17.57 10.71
N GLU A 118 5.41 -16.62 11.54
CA GLU A 118 4.07 -16.04 11.42
C GLU A 118 3.91 -15.21 10.15
N LEU A 119 4.90 -14.40 9.79
CA LEU A 119 4.89 -13.64 8.54
C LEU A 119 4.91 -14.57 7.31
N THR A 120 5.69 -15.66 7.37
CA THR A 120 5.73 -16.66 6.30
C THR A 120 4.37 -17.36 6.17
N ARG A 121 3.71 -17.66 7.28
CA ARG A 121 2.38 -18.28 7.28
C ARG A 121 1.32 -17.38 6.65
N GLN A 122 1.46 -16.06 6.81
CA GLN A 122 0.55 -15.06 6.27
C GLN A 122 1.02 -14.49 4.92
N ARG A 123 1.90 -15.18 4.23
CA ARG A 123 2.52 -14.72 2.98
C ARG A 123 1.49 -14.21 1.95
N THR A 124 0.40 -14.94 1.76
CA THR A 124 -0.66 -14.57 0.81
C THR A 124 -1.29 -13.21 1.13
N LEU A 125 -1.43 -12.87 2.41
CA LEU A 125 -1.96 -11.58 2.83
C LEU A 125 -1.01 -10.43 2.45
N PHE A 126 0.30 -10.66 2.53
CA PHE A 126 1.31 -9.63 2.21
C PHE A 126 1.56 -9.50 0.70
N GLU A 127 1.48 -10.59 -0.03
CA GLU A 127 1.73 -10.61 -1.47
C GLU A 127 0.49 -10.24 -2.31
N GLY A 128 -0.70 -10.30 -1.75
CA GLY A 128 -1.97 -9.95 -2.38
C GLY A 128 -2.58 -11.08 -3.20
#